data_77fbfd7039ac3bf8928d3475dd66fe54
#
_entry.id   77fbfd7039ac3bf8928d3475dd66fe54
#
_cell.length_a   1.000
_cell.length_b   1.000
_cell.length_c   1.000
_cell.angle_alpha   90.00
_cell.angle_beta   90.00
_cell.angle_gamma   90.00
#
_symmetry.space_group_name_H-M   'P 1'
#
loop_
_entity.id
_entity.type
_entity.pdbx_description
1 polymer ?
#
loop_
_entity_poly.entity_id
_entity_poly.type
_entity_poly.pdbx_seq_one_letter_code
_entity_poly.pdbx_strand_id
1 'polypeptide(L)'
;MLRLSRRQLLKTTAISTALAATPQSVLATSREKLTIPPLMEAKRGRPIILNMEETGHKLDGSHSVSVWGFNGNYLGPTIRIKSGSFAKLNYHNNLPQSIALSIQGLQASGELFGGAAKVLKKGESWAPIIPIDQPAATCWYRSATLANSAYQTYRGIVGMWLIEDDQSLKSQLPHKYGVDDIPLILQDMEFNGDGLQLFKQNQPHFVGNRLLVNGQEAPYLEVPRGWIRLRLLNASLARAYDLRLDNEQDMLLIARDLGFLSQGKAINSLILAPGERAEVLVNLSEGEGVSLISGVKR
;
A
#
# COMPACT_ATOMS: atom_id res chain seq x y z
N MET A 1 -9.90 -57.96 -43.07
CA MET A 1 -8.98 -56.87 -43.39
C MET A 1 -9.69 -55.76 -44.12
N LEU A 2 -10.10 -54.73 -43.46
CA LEU A 2 -10.73 -53.54 -44.04
C LEU A 2 -9.63 -52.56 -44.49
N ARG A 3 -9.51 -52.32 -45.78
CA ARG A 3 -8.62 -51.30 -46.34
C ARG A 3 -9.34 -49.93 -46.31
N LEU A 4 -8.95 -49.06 -45.41
CA LEU A 4 -9.40 -47.67 -45.41
C LEU A 4 -8.60 -46.87 -46.46
N SER A 5 -9.30 -46.19 -47.38
CA SER A 5 -8.68 -45.34 -48.39
C SER A 5 -8.21 -44.01 -47.80
N ARG A 6 -7.14 -43.45 -48.39
CA ARG A 6 -6.55 -42.13 -47.97
C ARG A 6 -7.57 -40.98 -47.86
N ARG A 7 -8.67 -41.05 -48.60
CA ARG A 7 -9.76 -40.07 -48.58
C ARG A 7 -10.63 -40.16 -47.31
N GLN A 8 -10.73 -41.32 -46.67
CA GLN A 8 -11.48 -41.47 -45.40
C GLN A 8 -10.65 -41.05 -44.20
N LEU A 9 -9.32 -41.15 -44.26
CA LEU A 9 -8.43 -40.66 -43.21
C LEU A 9 -8.44 -39.12 -43.12
N LEU A 10 -8.54 -38.41 -44.26
CA LEU A 10 -8.60 -36.95 -44.30
C LEU A 10 -9.93 -36.39 -43.83
N LYS A 11 -11.04 -37.16 -43.88
CA LYS A 11 -12.33 -36.73 -43.36
C LYS A 11 -12.47 -36.88 -41.83
N THR A 12 -11.75 -37.83 -41.25
CA THR A 12 -11.72 -38.02 -39.77
C THR A 12 -10.79 -37.04 -39.05
N THR A 13 -9.73 -36.55 -39.76
CA THR A 13 -8.81 -35.55 -39.20
C THR A 13 -9.41 -34.13 -39.22
N ALA A 14 -10.37 -33.83 -40.08
CA ALA A 14 -10.99 -32.53 -40.19
C ALA A 14 -12.08 -32.28 -39.12
N ILE A 15 -12.59 -33.33 -38.45
CA ILE A 15 -13.60 -33.20 -37.40
C ILE A 15 -12.98 -33.08 -36.01
N SER A 16 -11.74 -33.57 -35.81
CA SER A 16 -11.06 -33.47 -34.52
C SER A 16 -10.30 -32.13 -34.30
N THR A 17 -10.10 -31.34 -35.35
CA THR A 17 -9.46 -30.01 -35.24
C THR A 17 -10.44 -28.85 -35.05
N ALA A 18 -11.74 -29.08 -35.19
CA ALA A 18 -12.77 -28.03 -35.01
C ALA A 18 -13.27 -27.89 -33.56
N LEU A 19 -12.88 -28.78 -32.63
CA LEU A 19 -13.27 -28.69 -31.20
C LEU A 19 -12.16 -28.13 -30.28
N ALA A 20 -11.02 -27.73 -30.82
CA ALA A 20 -9.90 -27.24 -30.00
C ALA A 20 -9.60 -25.73 -30.14
N ALA A 21 -10.50 -24.97 -30.74
CA ALA A 21 -10.35 -23.53 -30.88
C ALA A 21 -11.63 -22.80 -30.46
N THR A 22 -12.06 -23.04 -29.23
CA THR A 22 -12.72 -21.98 -28.51
C THR A 22 -11.58 -21.05 -28.04
N PRO A 23 -11.52 -19.79 -28.46
CA PRO A 23 -10.70 -18.85 -27.75
C PRO A 23 -11.30 -18.83 -26.34
N GLN A 24 -10.59 -19.38 -25.36
CA GLN A 24 -10.76 -18.91 -24.00
C GLN A 24 -10.46 -17.41 -24.12
N SER A 25 -11.50 -16.60 -24.24
CA SER A 25 -11.45 -15.20 -23.87
C SER A 25 -11.09 -15.22 -22.38
N VAL A 26 -9.78 -15.20 -22.10
CA VAL A 26 -9.30 -14.66 -20.85
C VAL A 26 -9.92 -13.29 -20.85
N LEU A 27 -10.99 -13.13 -20.06
CA LEU A 27 -11.49 -11.83 -19.68
C LEU A 27 -10.27 -11.12 -19.08
N ALA A 28 -9.61 -10.33 -19.90
CA ALA A 28 -8.62 -9.39 -19.43
C ALA A 28 -9.42 -8.47 -18.51
N THR A 29 -9.45 -8.79 -17.22
CA THR A 29 -9.89 -7.88 -16.19
C THR A 29 -9.06 -6.63 -16.42
N SER A 30 -9.70 -5.55 -16.88
CA SER A 30 -9.03 -4.28 -17.12
C SER A 30 -8.44 -3.86 -15.78
N ARG A 31 -7.12 -3.96 -15.65
CA ARG A 31 -6.43 -3.49 -14.45
C ARG A 31 -6.76 -2.03 -14.25
N GLU A 32 -7.04 -1.63 -13.04
CA GLU A 32 -7.26 -0.23 -12.71
C GLU A 32 -5.93 0.51 -12.53
N LYS A 33 -5.94 1.80 -12.85
CA LYS A 33 -4.77 2.65 -12.58
C LYS A 33 -4.62 2.83 -11.07
N LEU A 34 -3.38 2.69 -10.58
CA LEU A 34 -3.07 2.84 -9.17
C LEU A 34 -3.49 4.22 -8.65
N THR A 35 -4.30 4.23 -7.63
CA THR A 35 -4.65 5.44 -6.89
C THR A 35 -3.49 5.81 -5.96
N ILE A 36 -2.95 7.00 -6.15
CA ILE A 36 -1.92 7.54 -5.25
C ILE A 36 -2.62 8.28 -4.11
N PRO A 37 -2.33 7.95 -2.83
CA PRO A 37 -2.88 8.69 -1.70
C PRO A 37 -2.60 10.19 -1.83
N PRO A 38 -3.56 11.08 -1.50
CA PRO A 38 -3.33 12.51 -1.56
C PRO A 38 -2.12 12.93 -0.71
N LEU A 39 -1.30 13.84 -1.21
CA LEU A 39 -0.19 14.40 -0.46
C LEU A 39 -0.64 15.63 0.34
N MET A 40 -0.43 15.62 1.64
CA MET A 40 -0.62 16.76 2.53
C MET A 40 0.73 17.23 3.06
N GLU A 41 1.14 18.42 2.67
CA GLU A 41 2.38 19.02 3.17
C GLU A 41 2.13 19.80 4.45
N ALA A 42 2.91 19.50 5.48
CA ALA A 42 2.88 20.30 6.70
C ALA A 42 3.49 21.68 6.45
N LYS A 43 2.64 22.70 6.44
CA LYS A 43 3.03 24.10 6.24
C LYS A 43 2.88 24.88 7.52
N ARG A 44 3.83 25.81 7.78
CA ARG A 44 3.77 26.68 8.96
C ARG A 44 2.41 27.39 9.06
N GLY A 45 1.78 27.29 10.23
CA GLY A 45 0.51 27.95 10.53
C GLY A 45 -0.76 27.24 10.00
N ARG A 46 -0.64 26.20 9.17
CA ARG A 46 -1.79 25.46 8.64
C ARG A 46 -1.89 24.07 9.28
N PRO A 47 -3.01 23.73 9.94
CA PRO A 47 -3.21 22.39 10.45
C PRO A 47 -3.48 21.41 9.30
N ILE A 48 -2.99 20.19 9.43
CA ILE A 48 -3.40 19.04 8.64
C ILE A 48 -4.64 18.45 9.32
N ILE A 49 -5.77 18.45 8.62
CA ILE A 49 -7.05 17.96 9.12
C ILE A 49 -7.21 16.49 8.72
N LEU A 50 -7.48 15.65 9.69
CA LEU A 50 -7.65 14.20 9.54
C LEU A 50 -8.98 13.77 10.17
N ASN A 51 -10.05 13.81 9.38
CA ASN A 51 -11.36 13.32 9.78
C ASN A 51 -11.40 11.81 9.55
N MET A 52 -11.49 11.04 10.62
CA MET A 52 -11.64 9.58 10.53
C MET A 52 -13.11 9.23 10.39
N GLU A 53 -13.45 8.51 9.35
CA GLU A 53 -14.84 8.24 9.01
C GLU A 53 -15.03 6.93 8.24
N GLU A 54 -16.26 6.45 8.22
CA GLU A 54 -16.67 5.33 7.38
C GLU A 54 -16.95 5.84 5.96
N THR A 55 -16.44 5.12 4.96
CA THR A 55 -16.60 5.49 3.56
C THR A 55 -16.82 4.24 2.69
N GLY A 56 -17.35 4.44 1.49
CA GLY A 56 -17.42 3.40 0.47
C GLY A 56 -16.13 3.37 -0.37
N HIS A 57 -15.64 2.17 -0.66
CA HIS A 57 -14.47 1.96 -1.51
C HIS A 57 -14.72 0.86 -2.53
N LYS A 58 -14.26 1.06 -3.76
CA LYS A 58 -14.33 0.06 -4.83
C LYS A 58 -13.00 -0.66 -4.92
N LEU A 59 -13.03 -1.97 -4.70
CA LEU A 59 -11.82 -2.80 -4.76
C LEU A 59 -11.43 -3.20 -6.18
N ASP A 60 -12.44 -3.48 -7.00
CA ASP A 60 -12.32 -4.02 -8.35
C ASP A 60 -13.13 -3.21 -9.39
N GLY A 61 -13.48 -1.98 -9.07
CA GLY A 61 -14.29 -1.12 -9.91
C GLY A 61 -15.79 -1.42 -9.92
N SER A 62 -16.23 -2.59 -9.45
CA SER A 62 -17.63 -3.05 -9.56
C SER A 62 -18.43 -2.90 -8.29
N HIS A 63 -17.93 -3.38 -7.16
CA HIS A 63 -18.65 -3.42 -5.89
C HIS A 63 -18.06 -2.43 -4.89
N SER A 64 -18.92 -1.63 -4.27
CA SER A 64 -18.54 -0.77 -3.17
C SER A 64 -18.63 -1.53 -1.85
N VAL A 65 -17.53 -1.54 -1.10
CA VAL A 65 -17.44 -2.11 0.24
C VAL A 65 -17.35 -1.00 1.28
N SER A 66 -17.92 -1.22 2.47
CA SER A 66 -17.76 -0.30 3.59
C SER A 66 -16.38 -0.50 4.20
N VAL A 67 -15.62 0.57 4.26
CA VAL A 67 -14.27 0.65 4.83
C VAL A 67 -14.16 1.87 5.73
N TRP A 68 -13.06 2.02 6.43
CA TRP A 68 -12.74 3.24 7.16
C TRP A 68 -11.57 3.95 6.49
N GLY A 69 -11.47 5.24 6.76
CA GLY A 69 -10.37 6.02 6.21
C GLY A 69 -10.37 7.44 6.71
N PHE A 70 -9.81 8.33 5.92
CA PHE A 70 -9.63 9.73 6.29
C PHE A 70 -10.15 10.64 5.18
N ASN A 71 -10.88 11.69 5.58
CA ASN A 71 -11.35 12.75 4.68
C ASN A 71 -12.14 12.20 3.47
N GLY A 72 -13.02 11.22 3.68
CA GLY A 72 -13.85 10.58 2.65
C GLY A 72 -13.15 9.54 1.78
N ASN A 73 -11.87 9.27 1.98
CA ASN A 73 -11.11 8.30 1.20
C ASN A 73 -10.81 7.04 2.02
N TYR A 74 -10.70 5.89 1.33
CA TYR A 74 -10.08 4.71 1.89
C TYR A 74 -8.59 4.95 2.08
N LEU A 75 -8.07 4.53 3.23
CA LEU A 75 -6.75 4.90 3.74
C LEU A 75 -6.64 6.41 4.02
N GLY A 76 -5.49 6.81 4.50
CA GLY A 76 -5.19 8.20 4.80
C GLY A 76 -4.28 8.85 3.77
N PRO A 77 -4.26 10.19 3.72
CA PRO A 77 -3.31 10.92 2.91
C PRO A 77 -1.87 10.62 3.36
N THR A 78 -0.94 10.75 2.43
CA THR A 78 0.49 10.80 2.80
C THR A 78 0.78 12.19 3.36
N ILE A 79 1.32 12.24 4.57
CA ILE A 79 1.75 13.49 5.19
C ILE A 79 3.25 13.65 4.94
N ARG A 80 3.67 14.82 4.43
CA ARG A 80 5.07 15.14 4.23
C ARG A 80 5.47 16.35 5.08
N ILE A 81 6.60 16.23 5.77
CA ILE A 81 7.11 17.26 6.65
C ILE A 81 8.63 17.33 6.62
N LYS A 82 9.17 18.53 6.78
CA LYS A 82 10.61 18.74 6.91
C LYS A 82 11.05 18.62 8.36
N SER A 83 12.16 17.93 8.61
CA SER A 83 12.87 17.93 9.90
C SER A 83 13.24 19.35 10.32
N GLY A 84 13.22 19.62 11.60
CA GLY A 84 13.39 20.97 12.16
C GLY A 84 12.10 21.83 12.13
N SER A 85 10.95 21.24 11.77
CA SER A 85 9.67 21.93 11.71
C SER A 85 8.64 21.33 12.66
N PHE A 86 7.40 21.84 12.65
CA PHE A 86 6.30 21.38 13.49
C PHE A 86 5.15 20.88 12.65
N ALA A 87 4.64 19.68 12.96
CA ALA A 87 3.39 19.17 12.44
C ALA A 87 2.23 19.69 13.31
N LYS A 88 1.41 20.57 12.77
CA LYS A 88 0.15 20.96 13.40
C LYS A 88 -0.95 20.06 12.85
N LEU A 89 -1.50 19.22 13.70
CA LEU A 89 -2.54 18.26 13.31
C LEU A 89 -3.89 18.65 13.90
N ASN A 90 -4.95 18.17 13.28
CA ASN A 90 -6.30 18.20 13.84
C ASN A 90 -6.99 16.90 13.48
N TYR A 91 -7.07 16.00 14.45
CA TYR A 91 -7.79 14.75 14.36
C TYR A 91 -9.24 14.94 14.77
N HIS A 92 -10.17 14.41 14.02
CA HIS A 92 -11.59 14.36 14.36
C HIS A 92 -12.13 12.95 14.14
N ASN A 93 -12.79 12.40 15.17
CA ASN A 93 -13.33 11.05 15.13
C ASN A 93 -14.81 11.04 14.79
N ASN A 94 -15.15 10.73 13.53
CA ASN A 94 -16.53 10.50 13.07
C ASN A 94 -16.90 9.01 13.02
N LEU A 95 -15.98 8.12 13.44
CA LEU A 95 -16.24 6.67 13.44
C LEU A 95 -17.27 6.31 14.55
N PRO A 96 -17.98 5.18 14.39
CA PRO A 96 -18.89 4.68 15.40
C PRO A 96 -18.20 4.21 16.69
N GLN A 97 -16.88 4.04 16.68
CA GLN A 97 -16.05 3.54 17.77
C GLN A 97 -15.07 4.61 18.26
N SER A 98 -14.62 4.47 19.50
CA SER A 98 -13.48 5.23 20.01
C SER A 98 -12.21 4.81 19.29
N ILE A 99 -11.30 5.76 19.08
CA ILE A 99 -10.04 5.53 18.37
C ILE A 99 -8.88 6.25 19.06
N ALA A 100 -7.73 5.62 19.05
CA ALA A 100 -6.44 6.22 19.35
C ALA A 100 -5.54 6.06 18.11
N LEU A 101 -4.75 7.07 17.81
CA LEU A 101 -3.79 7.05 16.70
C LEU A 101 -2.36 7.07 17.22
N SER A 102 -1.47 6.43 16.46
CA SER A 102 -0.03 6.47 16.70
C SER A 102 0.70 6.61 15.35
N ILE A 103 1.87 7.26 15.37
CA ILE A 103 2.75 7.40 14.22
C ILE A 103 3.98 6.55 14.46
N GLN A 104 4.03 5.39 13.83
CA GLN A 104 5.14 4.46 14.00
C GLN A 104 6.39 4.95 13.25
N GLY A 105 7.50 5.00 13.98
CA GLY A 105 8.78 5.53 13.48
C GLY A 105 9.02 7.01 13.80
N LEU A 106 8.03 7.71 14.35
CA LEU A 106 8.20 9.10 14.77
C LEU A 106 8.87 9.16 16.15
N GLN A 107 9.90 9.98 16.26
CA GLN A 107 10.56 10.32 17.53
C GLN A 107 9.92 11.59 18.08
N ALA A 108 9.01 11.44 19.03
CA ALA A 108 8.33 12.55 19.70
C ALA A 108 8.01 12.18 21.16
N SER A 109 7.69 13.17 22.00
CA SER A 109 7.25 12.89 23.37
C SER A 109 5.92 12.13 23.37
N GLY A 110 5.72 11.22 24.33
CA GLY A 110 4.53 10.37 24.41
C GLY A 110 3.22 11.17 24.48
N GLU A 111 3.22 12.36 25.10
CA GLU A 111 2.06 13.23 25.19
C GLU A 111 1.60 13.78 23.83
N LEU A 112 2.54 14.05 22.93
CA LEU A 112 2.28 14.60 21.59
C LEU A 112 2.09 13.50 20.54
N PHE A 113 2.63 12.33 20.82
CA PHE A 113 2.61 11.19 19.92
C PHE A 113 1.21 10.54 19.82
N GLY A 114 0.38 10.65 20.87
CA GLY A 114 -0.92 9.99 20.98
C GLY A 114 -0.81 8.59 21.59
N GLY A 115 -0.94 7.55 20.76
CA GLY A 115 -0.93 6.17 21.22
C GLY A 115 -2.16 5.81 22.05
N ALA A 116 -2.12 4.68 22.75
CA ALA A 116 -3.25 4.13 23.51
C ALA A 116 -3.75 5.04 24.64
N ALA A 117 -2.93 5.96 25.13
CA ALA A 117 -3.31 6.90 26.17
C ALA A 117 -4.23 8.04 25.69
N LYS A 118 -4.22 8.34 24.38
CA LYS A 118 -5.03 9.41 23.78
C LYS A 118 -6.18 8.85 22.95
N VAL A 119 -7.24 8.47 23.62
CA VAL A 119 -8.47 7.93 23.00
C VAL A 119 -9.43 9.08 22.67
N LEU A 120 -9.92 9.10 21.45
CA LEU A 120 -10.98 10.01 20.99
C LEU A 120 -12.28 9.22 20.84
N LYS A 121 -13.31 9.61 21.57
CA LYS A 121 -14.67 9.10 21.37
C LYS A 121 -15.26 9.66 20.08
N LYS A 122 -16.37 9.09 19.62
CA LYS A 122 -17.13 9.63 18.49
C LYS A 122 -17.45 11.11 18.72
N GLY A 123 -17.15 11.96 17.73
CA GLY A 123 -17.36 13.41 17.76
C GLY A 123 -16.23 14.21 18.46
N GLU A 124 -15.27 13.54 19.08
CA GLU A 124 -14.15 14.23 19.75
C GLU A 124 -13.04 14.59 18.77
N SER A 125 -12.30 15.64 19.12
CA SER A 125 -11.15 16.13 18.35
C SER A 125 -9.92 16.25 19.23
N TRP A 126 -8.75 16.20 18.60
CA TRP A 126 -7.46 16.44 19.23
C TRP A 126 -6.51 17.13 18.26
N ALA A 127 -5.87 18.20 18.72
CA ALA A 127 -5.04 19.07 17.87
C ALA A 127 -3.61 19.21 18.40
N PRO A 128 -2.77 18.18 18.31
CA PRO A 128 -1.38 18.26 18.76
C PRO A 128 -0.53 19.09 17.80
N ILE A 129 0.53 19.68 18.37
CA ILE A 129 1.61 20.31 17.63
C ILE A 129 2.87 19.50 17.94
N ILE A 130 3.35 18.73 16.95
CA ILE A 130 4.45 17.78 17.11
C ILE A 130 5.72 18.36 16.53
N PRO A 131 6.77 18.62 17.33
CA PRO A 131 8.08 18.96 16.80
C PRO A 131 8.67 17.74 16.08
N ILE A 132 9.25 17.95 14.92
CA ILE A 132 9.91 16.91 14.12
C ILE A 132 11.40 17.19 14.14
N ASP A 133 12.12 16.40 14.89
CA ASP A 133 13.58 16.53 15.05
C ASP A 133 14.23 15.13 14.90
N GLN A 134 14.20 14.63 13.68
CA GLN A 134 14.82 13.35 13.33
C GLN A 134 15.23 13.35 11.85
N PRO A 135 16.18 12.47 11.46
CA PRO A 135 16.55 12.29 10.06
C PRO A 135 15.40 11.89 9.16
N ALA A 136 15.59 12.07 7.85
CA ALA A 136 14.62 11.65 6.84
C ALA A 136 14.28 10.16 6.98
N ALA A 137 12.97 9.87 6.99
CA ALA A 137 12.44 8.53 7.18
C ALA A 137 11.04 8.38 6.58
N THR A 138 10.70 7.15 6.22
CA THR A 138 9.33 6.76 5.92
C THR A 138 8.69 6.15 7.16
N CYS A 139 7.80 6.90 7.79
CA CYS A 139 6.97 6.49 8.92
C CYS A 139 5.54 6.22 8.43
N TRP A 140 4.66 5.79 9.33
CA TRP A 140 3.25 5.61 9.03
C TRP A 140 2.38 5.78 10.27
N TYR A 141 1.15 6.25 10.08
CA TYR A 141 0.19 6.38 11.16
C TYR A 141 -0.91 5.33 11.03
N ARG A 142 -1.38 4.87 12.19
CA ARG A 142 -2.36 3.80 12.30
C ARG A 142 -3.12 3.88 13.62
N SER A 143 -4.15 3.02 13.75
CA SER A 143 -4.79 2.85 15.05
C SER A 143 -3.83 2.26 16.10
N ALA A 144 -3.94 2.77 17.32
CA ALA A 144 -3.29 2.28 18.53
C ALA A 144 -4.30 2.00 19.66
N THR A 145 -5.58 1.86 19.33
CA THR A 145 -6.66 1.61 20.29
C THR A 145 -6.47 0.25 20.95
N LEU A 146 -6.42 0.19 22.27
CA LEU A 146 -6.30 -1.08 23.01
C LEU A 146 -7.42 -2.05 22.60
N ALA A 147 -7.06 -3.31 22.38
CA ALA A 147 -7.90 -4.41 21.91
C ALA A 147 -8.51 -4.26 20.52
N ASN A 148 -8.52 -3.06 19.91
CA ASN A 148 -9.15 -2.80 18.62
C ASN A 148 -8.20 -2.30 17.52
N SER A 149 -6.91 -2.09 17.83
CA SER A 149 -5.96 -1.53 16.87
C SER A 149 -5.85 -2.35 15.58
N ALA A 150 -5.83 -3.68 15.70
CA ALA A 150 -5.76 -4.59 14.56
C ALA A 150 -7.00 -4.43 13.65
N TYR A 151 -8.20 -4.49 14.22
CA TYR A 151 -9.44 -4.31 13.48
C TYR A 151 -9.51 -2.96 12.78
N GLN A 152 -9.21 -1.87 13.49
CA GLN A 152 -9.29 -0.51 12.95
C GLN A 152 -8.24 -0.25 11.87
N THR A 153 -7.02 -0.80 12.03
CA THR A 153 -5.97 -0.77 10.99
C THR A 153 -6.40 -1.55 9.75
N TYR A 154 -6.96 -2.75 9.94
CA TYR A 154 -7.48 -3.59 8.88
C TYR A 154 -8.63 -2.90 8.11
N ARG A 155 -9.50 -2.16 8.81
CA ARG A 155 -10.59 -1.38 8.21
C ARG A 155 -10.11 -0.21 7.35
N GLY A 156 -8.84 0.23 7.48
CA GLY A 156 -8.26 1.29 6.64
C GLY A 156 -7.74 2.51 7.40
N ILE A 157 -7.66 2.46 8.74
CA ILE A 157 -7.05 3.55 9.51
C ILE A 157 -5.52 3.44 9.41
N VAL A 158 -5.01 3.78 8.23
CA VAL A 158 -3.60 3.69 7.82
C VAL A 158 -3.25 4.84 6.89
N GLY A 159 -2.07 5.42 7.04
CA GLY A 159 -1.50 6.36 6.08
C GLY A 159 0.00 6.52 6.25
N MET A 160 0.69 6.96 5.20
CA MET A 160 2.14 7.20 5.25
C MET A 160 2.46 8.56 5.84
N TRP A 161 3.65 8.64 6.47
CA TRP A 161 4.22 9.85 6.99
C TRP A 161 5.68 9.96 6.57
N LEU A 162 6.01 10.97 5.76
CA LEU A 162 7.31 11.17 5.18
C LEU A 162 8.02 12.32 5.89
N ILE A 163 9.21 12.06 6.42
CA ILE A 163 10.09 13.08 6.96
C ILE A 163 11.22 13.30 5.96
N GLU A 164 11.44 14.55 5.60
CA GLU A 164 12.53 14.99 4.75
C GLU A 164 13.49 15.84 5.56
N ASP A 165 14.78 15.74 5.28
CA ASP A 165 15.83 16.58 5.83
C ASP A 165 16.67 17.23 4.72
N ASP A 166 17.60 18.08 5.08
CA ASP A 166 18.42 18.79 4.11
C ASP A 166 19.28 17.83 3.27
N GLN A 167 19.65 16.67 3.80
CA GLN A 167 20.43 15.68 3.08
C GLN A 167 19.55 14.96 2.04
N SER A 168 18.37 14.53 2.43
CA SER A 168 17.42 13.87 1.53
C SER A 168 16.97 14.79 0.40
N LEU A 169 16.72 16.07 0.70
CA LEU A 169 16.32 17.09 -0.27
C LEU A 169 17.42 17.46 -1.28
N LYS A 170 18.70 17.38 -0.87
CA LYS A 170 19.85 17.60 -1.75
C LYS A 170 20.26 16.36 -2.54
N SER A 171 19.71 15.20 -2.20
CA SER A 171 19.97 13.95 -2.92
C SER A 171 19.39 14.03 -4.34
N GLN A 172 20.00 13.28 -5.27
CA GLN A 172 19.48 13.14 -6.64
C GLN A 172 18.44 11.99 -6.75
N LEU A 173 17.84 11.60 -5.63
CA LEU A 173 16.82 10.56 -5.63
C LEU A 173 15.52 11.05 -6.28
N PRO A 174 14.75 10.16 -6.91
CA PRO A 174 13.40 10.47 -7.35
C PRO A 174 12.59 11.03 -6.18
N HIS A 175 11.89 12.16 -6.41
CA HIS A 175 11.22 12.92 -5.35
C HIS A 175 9.88 13.55 -5.77
N LYS A 176 9.49 13.37 -7.04
CA LYS A 176 8.18 13.87 -7.52
C LYS A 176 7.09 12.88 -7.11
N TYR A 177 6.44 13.20 -5.99
CA TYR A 177 5.40 12.36 -5.40
C TYR A 177 4.31 11.97 -6.41
N GLY A 178 4.02 10.68 -6.50
CA GLY A 178 3.04 10.11 -7.44
C GLY A 178 3.50 10.07 -8.91
N VAL A 179 4.73 10.50 -9.22
CA VAL A 179 5.31 10.47 -10.57
C VAL A 179 6.52 9.54 -10.63
N ASP A 180 7.55 9.81 -9.84
CA ASP A 180 8.77 9.00 -9.72
C ASP A 180 9.09 8.61 -8.27
N ASP A 181 8.36 9.16 -7.29
CA ASP A 181 8.39 8.79 -5.86
C ASP A 181 6.99 8.27 -5.47
N ILE A 182 6.85 6.95 -5.40
CA ILE A 182 5.57 6.25 -5.38
C ILE A 182 5.33 5.61 -4.03
N PRO A 183 4.32 6.04 -3.27
CA PRO A 183 3.91 5.37 -2.05
C PRO A 183 3.08 4.11 -2.36
N LEU A 184 3.44 3.00 -1.75
CA LEU A 184 2.74 1.72 -1.89
C LEU A 184 2.40 1.16 -0.51
N ILE A 185 1.14 1.23 -0.14
CA ILE A 185 0.60 0.61 1.09
C ILE A 185 0.07 -0.77 0.72
N LEU A 186 0.73 -1.80 1.22
CA LEU A 186 0.38 -3.19 0.99
C LEU A 186 -0.51 -3.70 2.12
N GLN A 187 -1.63 -4.29 1.79
CA GLN A 187 -2.56 -4.92 2.73
C GLN A 187 -3.07 -6.23 2.15
N ASP A 188 -3.48 -7.13 3.01
CA ASP A 188 -4.27 -8.30 2.61
C ASP A 188 -5.61 -8.28 3.32
N MET A 189 -6.65 -8.67 2.60
CA MET A 189 -8.03 -8.64 3.06
C MET A 189 -8.79 -9.92 2.69
N GLU A 190 -9.85 -10.18 3.42
CA GLU A 190 -10.82 -11.23 3.11
C GLU A 190 -12.22 -10.61 3.05
N PHE A 191 -13.00 -11.00 2.04
CA PHE A 191 -14.37 -10.55 1.85
C PHE A 191 -15.30 -11.76 1.80
N ASN A 192 -16.54 -11.60 2.29
CA ASN A 192 -17.59 -12.59 2.11
C ASN A 192 -18.20 -12.50 0.69
N GLY A 193 -19.15 -13.38 0.38
CA GLY A 193 -19.85 -13.39 -0.90
C GLY A 193 -20.63 -12.11 -1.23
N ASP A 194 -20.98 -11.31 -0.22
CA ASP A 194 -21.68 -10.03 -0.35
C ASP A 194 -20.70 -8.84 -0.44
N GLY A 195 -19.40 -9.09 -0.50
CA GLY A 195 -18.38 -8.06 -0.54
C GLY A 195 -18.09 -7.36 0.80
N LEU A 196 -18.61 -7.89 1.91
CA LEU A 196 -18.30 -7.35 3.23
C LEU A 196 -16.94 -7.83 3.70
N GLN A 197 -16.15 -6.88 4.20
CA GLN A 197 -14.84 -7.13 4.76
C GLN A 197 -14.94 -8.02 6.01
N LEU A 198 -14.30 -9.18 5.98
CA LEU A 198 -14.24 -10.10 7.11
C LEU A 198 -13.03 -9.82 7.98
N PHE A 199 -13.25 -9.83 9.29
CA PHE A 199 -12.18 -9.76 10.28
C PHE A 199 -12.38 -10.86 11.32
N LYS A 200 -11.36 -11.73 11.46
CA LYS A 200 -11.42 -12.87 12.38
C LYS A 200 -10.64 -12.53 13.65
N GLN A 201 -11.30 -11.88 14.59
CA GLN A 201 -10.70 -11.36 15.82
C GLN A 201 -9.97 -12.41 16.66
N ASN A 202 -10.41 -13.67 16.61
CA ASN A 202 -9.83 -14.76 17.39
C ASN A 202 -8.73 -15.53 16.64
N GLN A 203 -8.29 -15.06 15.46
CA GLN A 203 -7.18 -15.65 14.73
C GLN A 203 -5.93 -14.81 14.90
N PRO A 204 -4.95 -15.25 15.72
CA PRO A 204 -3.74 -14.47 15.99
C PRO A 204 -2.86 -14.24 14.74
N HIS A 205 -3.05 -15.04 13.68
CA HIS A 205 -2.33 -14.94 12.41
C HIS A 205 -3.33 -14.80 11.25
N PHE A 206 -4.22 -13.80 11.35
CA PHE A 206 -5.17 -13.54 10.28
C PHE A 206 -4.45 -13.10 9.02
N VAL A 207 -4.65 -13.86 7.95
CA VAL A 207 -4.14 -13.60 6.60
C VAL A 207 -5.31 -13.61 5.63
N GLY A 208 -5.52 -12.49 4.95
CA GLY A 208 -6.56 -12.36 3.92
C GLY A 208 -6.18 -13.09 2.63
N ASN A 209 -7.14 -13.32 1.76
CA ASN A 209 -6.96 -14.01 0.47
C ASN A 209 -6.81 -13.06 -0.73
N ARG A 210 -7.04 -11.76 -0.54
CA ARG A 210 -6.89 -10.71 -1.56
C ARG A 210 -5.77 -9.76 -1.17
N LEU A 211 -4.83 -9.52 -2.08
CA LEU A 211 -3.72 -8.58 -1.87
C LEU A 211 -4.08 -7.24 -2.50
N LEU A 212 -3.94 -6.18 -1.72
CA LEU A 212 -4.26 -4.82 -2.14
C LEU A 212 -3.02 -3.92 -2.09
N VAL A 213 -2.90 -3.07 -3.09
CA VAL A 213 -1.92 -1.98 -3.13
C VAL A 213 -2.69 -0.66 -3.16
N ASN A 214 -2.51 0.17 -2.15
CA ASN A 214 -3.29 1.40 -1.96
C ASN A 214 -4.81 1.17 -2.05
N GLY A 215 -5.27 -0.01 -1.59
CA GLY A 215 -6.67 -0.39 -1.61
C GLY A 215 -7.18 -1.01 -2.91
N GLN A 216 -6.35 -1.25 -3.91
CA GLN A 216 -6.73 -1.82 -5.22
C GLN A 216 -6.05 -3.17 -5.46
N GLU A 217 -6.74 -4.10 -6.13
CA GLU A 217 -6.18 -5.37 -6.56
C GLU A 217 -5.40 -5.23 -7.86
N ALA A 218 -4.16 -5.72 -7.86
CA ALA A 218 -3.28 -5.80 -9.03
C ALA A 218 -3.33 -4.53 -9.92
N PRO A 219 -3.22 -3.32 -9.37
CA PRO A 219 -3.29 -2.09 -10.15
C PRO A 219 -2.09 -1.97 -11.09
N TYR A 220 -2.19 -1.07 -12.08
CA TYR A 220 -1.06 -0.66 -12.89
C TYR A 220 -0.72 0.81 -12.67
N LEU A 221 0.53 1.19 -12.91
CA LEU A 221 0.98 2.57 -12.82
C LEU A 221 1.86 2.90 -14.04
N GLU A 222 1.58 4.03 -14.66
CA GLU A 222 2.42 4.62 -15.69
C GLU A 222 3.42 5.57 -15.03
N VAL A 223 4.70 5.34 -15.27
CA VAL A 223 5.80 6.13 -14.72
C VAL A 223 6.75 6.58 -15.83
N PRO A 224 7.51 7.68 -15.64
CA PRO A 224 8.52 8.09 -16.60
C PRO A 224 9.64 7.05 -16.70
N ARG A 225 10.36 7.03 -17.82
CA ARG A 225 11.62 6.27 -17.94
C ARG A 225 12.67 6.83 -16.98
N GLY A 226 13.49 5.93 -16.44
CA GLY A 226 14.56 6.27 -15.51
C GLY A 226 14.40 5.56 -14.16
N TRP A 227 14.99 6.12 -13.15
CA TRP A 227 14.90 5.60 -11.80
C TRP A 227 13.58 6.00 -11.14
N ILE A 228 12.89 5.01 -10.56
CA ILE A 228 11.64 5.19 -9.81
C ILE A 228 11.88 4.76 -8.36
N ARG A 229 11.46 5.58 -7.42
CA ARG A 229 11.51 5.29 -5.98
C ARG A 229 10.17 4.72 -5.54
N LEU A 230 10.18 3.51 -5.01
CA LEU A 230 9.03 2.90 -4.37
C LEU A 230 9.18 2.99 -2.85
N ARG A 231 8.20 3.60 -2.19
CA ARG A 231 8.10 3.65 -0.73
C ARG A 231 7.11 2.58 -0.29
N LEU A 232 7.62 1.49 0.21
CA LEU A 232 6.86 0.30 0.56
C LEU A 232 6.49 0.32 2.04
N LEU A 233 5.22 0.13 2.34
CA LEU A 233 4.70 -0.09 3.69
C LEU A 233 3.92 -1.39 3.70
N ASN A 234 4.28 -2.33 4.57
CA ASN A 234 3.43 -3.48 4.86
C ASN A 234 2.46 -3.13 5.99
N ALA A 235 1.21 -2.83 5.65
CA ALA A 235 0.14 -2.55 6.59
C ALA A 235 -0.78 -3.75 6.87
N SER A 236 -0.37 -4.97 6.46
CA SER A 236 -1.04 -6.22 6.81
C SER A 236 -0.87 -6.54 8.29
N LEU A 237 -1.80 -7.33 8.84
CA LEU A 237 -1.78 -7.70 10.26
C LEU A 237 -0.77 -8.81 10.58
N ALA A 238 -0.63 -9.79 9.66
CA ALA A 238 0.21 -10.96 9.88
C ALA A 238 1.02 -11.40 8.65
N ARG A 239 0.64 -10.96 7.45
CA ARG A 239 1.31 -11.37 6.22
C ARG A 239 2.65 -10.67 6.05
N ALA A 240 3.74 -11.45 5.93
CA ALA A 240 4.99 -10.96 5.37
C ALA A 240 4.96 -11.09 3.83
N TYR A 241 5.51 -10.12 3.14
CA TYR A 241 5.67 -10.13 1.69
C TYR A 241 7.12 -10.43 1.32
N ASP A 242 7.33 -11.32 0.34
CA ASP A 242 8.61 -11.52 -0.34
C ASP A 242 8.51 -10.87 -1.72
N LEU A 243 8.93 -9.60 -1.80
CA LEU A 243 8.74 -8.73 -2.96
C LEU A 243 9.93 -8.85 -3.92
N ARG A 244 9.63 -8.97 -5.21
CA ARG A 244 10.62 -8.98 -6.30
C ARG A 244 10.03 -8.47 -7.59
N LEU A 245 10.86 -8.18 -8.58
CA LEU A 245 10.44 -7.85 -9.93
C LEU A 245 10.26 -9.12 -10.75
N ASP A 246 9.23 -9.18 -11.61
CA ASP A 246 8.91 -10.38 -12.42
C ASP A 246 9.96 -10.68 -13.51
N ASN A 247 10.72 -9.68 -13.92
CA ASN A 247 11.83 -9.79 -14.86
C ASN A 247 13.17 -10.15 -14.20
N GLU A 248 13.18 -10.47 -12.89
CA GLU A 248 14.36 -10.85 -12.10
C GLU A 248 15.45 -9.75 -11.97
N GLN A 249 15.17 -8.53 -12.42
CA GLN A 249 16.04 -7.38 -12.24
C GLN A 249 16.22 -7.04 -10.76
N ASP A 250 17.42 -6.64 -10.37
CA ASP A 250 17.69 -6.16 -9.02
C ASP A 250 16.99 -4.83 -8.74
N MET A 251 16.52 -4.67 -7.50
CA MET A 251 16.13 -3.42 -6.90
C MET A 251 17.31 -2.86 -6.08
N LEU A 252 17.44 -1.56 -5.99
CA LEU A 252 18.42 -0.94 -5.10
C LEU A 252 17.72 -0.51 -3.80
N LEU A 253 17.93 -1.26 -2.71
CA LEU A 253 17.44 -0.91 -1.38
C LEU A 253 18.23 0.30 -0.86
N ILE A 254 17.54 1.41 -0.56
CA ILE A 254 18.16 2.67 -0.12
C ILE A 254 17.79 3.07 1.31
N ALA A 255 16.64 2.61 1.82
CA ALA A 255 16.21 2.93 3.18
C ALA A 255 15.36 1.80 3.78
N ARG A 256 15.37 1.70 5.09
CA ARG A 256 14.47 0.88 5.90
C ARG A 256 13.95 1.69 7.07
N ASP A 257 12.72 1.42 7.48
CA ASP A 257 12.07 1.96 8.67
C ASP A 257 12.43 3.40 9.02
N LEU A 258 13.50 3.61 9.77
CA LEU A 258 13.85 4.90 10.37
C LEU A 258 14.91 5.70 9.60
N GLY A 259 15.34 5.25 8.43
CA GLY A 259 16.28 6.06 7.67
C GLY A 259 16.98 5.39 6.50
N PHE A 260 17.81 6.16 5.85
CA PHE A 260 18.63 5.70 4.76
C PHE A 260 19.75 4.75 5.21
N LEU A 261 20.05 3.80 4.34
CA LEU A 261 21.27 2.99 4.48
C LEU A 261 22.48 3.89 4.19
N SER A 262 23.63 3.55 4.80
CA SER A 262 24.90 4.23 4.52
C SER A 262 25.31 4.12 3.04
N GLN A 263 24.89 3.03 2.40
CA GLN A 263 25.07 2.78 0.97
C GLN A 263 23.89 1.95 0.45
N GLY A 264 23.39 2.27 -0.74
CA GLY A 264 22.39 1.48 -1.42
C GLY A 264 22.87 0.05 -1.69
N LYS A 265 21.99 -0.93 -1.49
CA LYS A 265 22.29 -2.35 -1.65
C LYS A 265 21.43 -2.94 -2.76
N ALA A 266 22.04 -3.53 -3.79
CA ALA A 266 21.34 -4.31 -4.79
C ALA A 266 20.77 -5.58 -4.15
N ILE A 267 19.48 -5.83 -4.39
CA ILE A 267 18.74 -6.98 -3.88
C ILE A 267 17.81 -7.51 -4.97
N ASN A 268 17.70 -8.82 -5.10
CA ASN A 268 16.76 -9.48 -6.02
C ASN A 268 15.39 -9.76 -5.36
N SER A 269 15.34 -9.75 -4.03
CA SER A 269 14.10 -9.84 -3.27
C SER A 269 14.16 -9.04 -1.98
N LEU A 270 12.99 -8.65 -1.46
CA LEU A 270 12.81 -7.90 -0.24
C LEU A 270 11.74 -8.55 0.62
N ILE A 271 12.15 -9.12 1.76
CA ILE A 271 11.19 -9.53 2.78
C ILE A 271 10.77 -8.30 3.57
N LEU A 272 9.45 -8.09 3.65
CA LEU A 272 8.82 -6.98 4.34
C LEU A 272 7.77 -7.52 5.33
N ALA A 273 8.10 -7.54 6.61
CA ALA A 273 7.22 -8.00 7.68
C ALA A 273 6.13 -6.96 8.01
N PRO A 274 5.04 -7.33 8.71
CA PRO A 274 4.01 -6.40 9.13
C PRO A 274 4.57 -5.18 9.89
N GLY A 275 4.19 -3.99 9.45
CA GLY A 275 4.63 -2.71 10.02
C GLY A 275 6.00 -2.23 9.53
N GLU A 276 6.75 -3.03 8.79
CA GLU A 276 8.01 -2.59 8.18
C GLU A 276 7.78 -1.67 6.98
N ARG A 277 8.73 -0.76 6.78
CA ARG A 277 8.83 0.12 5.62
C ARG A 277 10.19 -0.09 4.97
N ALA A 278 10.20 0.04 3.66
CA ALA A 278 11.44 0.05 2.90
C ALA A 278 11.32 1.01 1.71
N GLU A 279 12.44 1.51 1.25
CA GLU A 279 12.50 2.28 0.02
C GLU A 279 13.48 1.62 -0.93
N VAL A 280 12.99 1.37 -2.13
CA VAL A 280 13.80 0.78 -3.19
C VAL A 280 13.76 1.65 -4.44
N LEU A 281 14.86 1.67 -5.19
CA LEU A 281 14.90 2.24 -6.53
C LEU A 281 14.80 1.09 -7.54
N VAL A 282 13.97 1.33 -8.56
CA VAL A 282 13.81 0.45 -9.73
C VAL A 282 14.27 1.22 -10.96
N ASN A 283 15.14 0.62 -11.78
CA ASN A 283 15.59 1.23 -13.03
C ASN A 283 14.66 0.83 -14.18
N LEU A 284 13.93 1.79 -14.72
CA LEU A 284 13.02 1.63 -15.86
C LEU A 284 13.51 2.42 -17.10
N SER A 285 14.81 2.63 -17.23
CA SER A 285 15.39 3.41 -18.34
C SER A 285 15.13 2.80 -19.70
N GLU A 286 15.08 1.47 -19.79
CA GLU A 286 14.81 0.73 -21.04
C GLU A 286 13.32 0.89 -21.47
N GLY A 287 12.43 1.27 -20.56
CA GLY A 287 11.02 1.53 -20.84
C GLY A 287 10.16 0.28 -20.98
N GLU A 288 10.65 -0.88 -20.55
CA GLU A 288 9.87 -2.11 -20.45
C GLU A 288 8.97 -2.09 -19.23
N GLY A 289 7.76 -2.68 -19.38
CA GLY A 289 6.84 -2.88 -18.26
C GLY A 289 7.36 -3.96 -17.32
N VAL A 290 7.31 -3.70 -16.01
CA VAL A 290 7.73 -4.64 -14.97
C VAL A 290 6.65 -4.73 -13.89
N SER A 291 6.46 -5.92 -13.31
CA SER A 291 5.52 -6.12 -12.22
C SER A 291 6.27 -6.35 -10.91
N LEU A 292 5.86 -5.63 -9.86
CA LEU A 292 6.25 -5.98 -8.49
C LEU A 292 5.36 -7.14 -8.03
N ILE A 293 5.95 -8.29 -7.75
CA ILE A 293 5.25 -9.50 -7.35
C ILE A 293 5.65 -9.94 -5.95
N SER A 294 4.77 -10.68 -5.28
CA SER A 294 5.04 -11.27 -3.96
C SER A 294 4.84 -12.77 -4.00
N GLY A 295 5.71 -13.50 -3.30
CA GLY A 295 5.66 -14.96 -3.16
C GLY A 295 6.67 -15.70 -4.02
N VAL A 296 6.73 -17.01 -3.85
CA VAL A 296 7.66 -17.89 -4.58
C VAL A 296 7.21 -18.02 -6.04
N LYS A 297 8.15 -17.93 -6.97
CA LYS A 297 7.92 -18.29 -8.38
C LYS A 297 7.52 -19.78 -8.42
N ARG A 298 6.34 -20.09 -8.89
CA ARG A 298 5.91 -21.48 -9.13
C ARG A 298 6.45 -21.97 -10.45
#